data_680dd0d60aec70cc84a4a593e26bf6b6
#
_entry.id   680dd0d60aec70cc84a4a593e26bf6b6
#
_cell.length_a   1.000
_cell.length_b   1.000
_cell.length_c   1.000
_cell.angle_alpha   90.00
_cell.angle_beta   90.00
_cell.angle_gamma   90.00
#
_symmetry.space_group_name_H-M   'P 1'
#
loop_
_entity.id
_entity.type
_entity.pdbx_description
1 polymer ?
#
loop_
_entity_poly.entity_id
_entity_poly.type
_entity_poly.pdbx_seq_one_letter_code
_entity_poly.pdbx_strand_id
1 'polypeptide(L)'
;MTSKKKNVKSSKPAPRPKAKAAAHAHPKAAAAKPAAPAAKIPGKAPAKRSDIAFKIGDHVVYPTHGVGQIQKVLMQEISGHRLELFVISFDRDRMTLKVPIVKVSTSGLRKLSSRKLMEAALTTLKGRARIKRTMWSRRAQEYEAKINSGDPIAIAEVVRDLHRNVGQPDQSFSERQIYEAARDRLAAELAAVERTDVVQATHKLESLLAAA
;
A
#
# COMPACT_ATOMS: atom_id res chain seq x y z
N MET A 1 28.94 -56.97 -34.77
CA MET A 1 28.09 -56.83 -35.96
C MET A 1 26.83 -56.11 -35.50
N THR A 2 26.47 -55.03 -35.87
CA THR A 2 26.52 -54.05 -36.93
C THR A 2 26.06 -52.69 -36.37
N SER A 3 26.89 -51.68 -36.58
CA SER A 3 26.58 -50.24 -36.29
C SER A 3 25.38 -49.74 -37.06
N LYS A 4 24.53 -48.93 -36.41
CA LYS A 4 23.56 -48.09 -37.14
C LYS A 4 23.71 -46.64 -36.69
N LYS A 5 24.47 -45.89 -37.48
CA LYS A 5 24.60 -44.41 -37.42
C LYS A 5 23.25 -43.79 -37.70
N LYS A 6 22.72 -42.94 -36.83
CA LYS A 6 21.60 -42.03 -37.13
C LYS A 6 22.11 -40.60 -37.35
N ASN A 7 21.82 -40.18 -38.56
CA ASN A 7 22.12 -38.96 -39.25
C ASN A 7 21.44 -37.74 -38.52
N VAL A 8 22.24 -36.75 -38.12
CA VAL A 8 21.77 -35.48 -37.59
C VAL A 8 21.56 -34.54 -38.77
N LYS A 9 20.31 -34.20 -39.07
CA LYS A 9 19.98 -33.15 -40.05
C LYS A 9 20.09 -31.78 -39.37
N SER A 10 21.10 -31.05 -39.81
CA SER A 10 21.30 -29.62 -39.60
C SER A 10 20.16 -28.83 -40.25
N SER A 11 19.40 -28.09 -39.42
CA SER A 11 18.41 -27.12 -39.89
C SER A 11 19.00 -25.69 -39.87
N LYS A 12 19.03 -25.12 -41.05
CA LYS A 12 19.54 -23.81 -41.46
C LYS A 12 18.63 -22.70 -40.88
N PRO A 13 19.15 -21.61 -40.29
CA PRO A 13 18.33 -20.51 -39.82
C PRO A 13 17.85 -19.61 -40.96
N ALA A 14 16.60 -19.17 -40.88
CA ALA A 14 15.92 -18.28 -41.81
C ALA A 14 16.43 -16.82 -41.71
N PRO A 15 16.42 -16.03 -42.80
CA PRO A 15 16.96 -14.69 -42.82
C PRO A 15 16.02 -13.64 -42.21
N ARG A 16 16.62 -12.71 -41.51
CA ARG A 16 16.02 -11.53 -40.85
C ARG A 16 15.58 -10.50 -41.91
N PRO A 17 14.38 -9.87 -41.80
CA PRO A 17 13.99 -8.80 -42.73
C PRO A 17 14.71 -7.50 -42.42
N LYS A 18 15.21 -6.86 -43.49
CA LYS A 18 15.89 -5.56 -43.48
C LYS A 18 14.89 -4.43 -43.20
N ALA A 19 15.18 -3.61 -42.22
CA ALA A 19 14.47 -2.36 -41.93
C ALA A 19 14.76 -1.32 -43.05
N LYS A 20 13.69 -0.84 -43.68
CA LYS A 20 13.73 0.33 -44.60
C LYS A 20 13.79 1.60 -43.76
N ALA A 21 14.84 2.38 -43.97
CA ALA A 21 14.93 3.76 -43.51
C ALA A 21 13.95 4.62 -44.36
N ALA A 22 13.05 5.30 -43.67
CA ALA A 22 12.24 6.38 -44.26
C ALA A 22 12.73 7.71 -43.67
N ALA A 23 13.32 8.51 -44.53
CA ALA A 23 13.66 9.89 -44.26
C ALA A 23 12.36 10.74 -44.18
N HIS A 24 12.19 11.50 -43.13
CA HIS A 24 11.17 12.53 -43.09
C HIS A 24 11.78 13.91 -42.88
N ALA A 25 11.50 14.71 -43.86
CA ALA A 25 11.83 16.12 -44.01
C ALA A 25 11.18 16.98 -42.90
N HIS A 26 11.94 17.98 -42.47
CA HIS A 26 11.43 19.06 -41.64
C HIS A 26 10.52 20.00 -42.45
N PRO A 27 9.40 20.49 -41.94
CA PRO A 27 8.80 21.71 -42.40
C PRO A 27 9.19 22.91 -41.50
N LYS A 28 9.64 23.87 -42.19
CA LYS A 28 9.98 25.28 -42.01
C LYS A 28 9.09 26.04 -41.03
N ALA A 29 9.73 26.84 -40.23
CA ALA A 29 9.15 27.85 -39.34
C ALA A 29 8.20 28.81 -40.07
N ALA A 30 7.04 29.07 -39.45
CA ALA A 30 6.17 30.19 -39.78
C ALA A 30 5.88 31.03 -38.53
N ALA A 31 6.16 32.26 -38.70
CA ALA A 31 6.08 33.48 -37.93
C ALA A 31 5.01 33.61 -36.82
N ALA A 32 5.49 34.27 -35.78
CA ALA A 32 4.73 34.84 -34.67
C ALA A 32 3.62 35.81 -35.09
N LYS A 33 2.49 35.74 -34.38
CA LYS A 33 1.50 36.81 -34.26
C LYS A 33 1.25 37.16 -32.80
N PRO A 34 1.00 38.42 -32.47
CA PRO A 34 1.16 38.94 -31.12
C PRO A 34 -0.04 38.69 -30.21
N ALA A 35 0.24 38.74 -28.94
CA ALA A 35 -0.56 38.60 -27.76
C ALA A 35 -1.94 39.28 -27.79
N ALA A 36 -2.94 38.55 -27.35
CA ALA A 36 -4.20 39.10 -26.80
C ALA A 36 -4.14 39.06 -25.26
N PRO A 37 -4.79 39.97 -24.54
CA PRO A 37 -4.53 40.23 -23.12
C PRO A 37 -5.04 39.13 -22.19
N ALA A 38 -4.29 38.92 -21.12
CA ALA A 38 -4.56 37.99 -20.04
C ALA A 38 -5.97 38.15 -19.47
N ALA A 39 -6.80 37.15 -19.72
CA ALA A 39 -8.05 36.98 -19.00
C ALA A 39 -7.67 36.58 -17.55
N LYS A 40 -8.07 37.40 -16.58
CA LYS A 40 -8.00 37.12 -15.15
C LYS A 40 -8.79 35.84 -14.88
N ILE A 41 -8.09 34.76 -14.59
CA ILE A 41 -8.66 33.52 -14.06
C ILE A 41 -9.15 33.87 -12.65
N PRO A 42 -10.47 33.76 -12.34
CA PRO A 42 -10.94 33.97 -10.99
C PRO A 42 -10.29 32.94 -10.08
N GLY A 43 -9.58 33.42 -9.06
CA GLY A 43 -8.95 32.59 -8.04
C GLY A 43 -9.98 31.63 -7.45
N LYS A 44 -9.81 30.35 -7.73
CA LYS A 44 -10.61 29.30 -7.12
C LYS A 44 -10.39 29.38 -5.61
N ALA A 45 -11.46 29.70 -4.89
CA ALA A 45 -11.49 29.78 -3.44
C ALA A 45 -10.80 28.55 -2.81
N PRO A 46 -10.15 28.69 -1.65
CA PRO A 46 -9.48 27.59 -0.99
C PRO A 46 -10.49 26.46 -0.78
N ALA A 47 -10.20 25.29 -1.37
CA ALA A 47 -11.02 24.11 -1.20
C ALA A 47 -11.25 23.89 0.30
N LYS A 48 -12.50 23.63 0.68
CA LYS A 48 -12.95 23.41 2.04
C LYS A 48 -11.94 22.53 2.78
N ARG A 49 -11.41 23.05 3.92
CA ARG A 49 -10.60 22.28 4.85
C ARG A 49 -11.44 21.05 5.20
N SER A 50 -10.92 19.86 4.89
CA SER A 50 -11.54 18.63 5.34
C SER A 50 -11.62 18.68 6.86
N ASP A 51 -12.79 18.47 7.44
CA ASP A 51 -13.08 18.58 8.89
C ASP A 51 -12.32 17.56 9.77
N ILE A 52 -11.33 16.87 9.23
CA ILE A 52 -10.47 15.97 9.97
C ILE A 52 -9.32 16.80 10.55
N ALA A 53 -9.54 17.37 11.73
CA ALA A 53 -8.51 18.10 12.45
C ALA A 53 -7.45 17.12 13.00
N PHE A 54 -6.35 16.97 12.27
CA PHE A 54 -5.13 16.34 12.80
C PHE A 54 -4.25 17.39 13.47
N LYS A 55 -3.61 16.99 14.57
CA LYS A 55 -2.66 17.83 15.31
C LYS A 55 -1.25 17.27 15.18
N ILE A 56 -0.27 18.14 15.38
CA ILE A 56 1.14 17.71 15.52
C ILE A 56 1.23 16.79 16.75
N GLY A 57 1.91 15.67 16.59
CA GLY A 57 2.03 14.63 17.61
C GLY A 57 0.95 13.53 17.53
N ASP A 58 -0.13 13.74 16.76
CA ASP A 58 -1.15 12.71 16.60
C ASP A 58 -0.60 11.49 15.86
N HIS A 59 -0.96 10.29 16.33
CA HIS A 59 -0.75 9.07 15.59
C HIS A 59 -1.86 8.89 14.55
N VAL A 60 -1.44 8.54 13.35
CA VAL A 60 -2.32 8.37 12.19
C VAL A 60 -2.02 7.05 11.50
N VAL A 61 -3.01 6.52 10.81
CA VAL A 61 -2.85 5.29 10.02
C VAL A 61 -2.94 5.65 8.55
N TYR A 62 -1.87 5.30 7.82
CA TYR A 62 -1.85 5.39 6.38
C TYR A 62 -2.05 3.99 5.78
N PRO A 63 -2.95 3.79 4.82
CA PRO A 63 -3.34 2.45 4.36
C PRO A 63 -2.19 1.55 3.92
N THR A 64 -1.19 2.09 3.22
CA THR A 64 -0.06 1.31 2.70
C THR A 64 1.10 1.15 3.69
N HIS A 65 1.29 2.09 4.64
CA HIS A 65 2.45 2.14 5.53
C HIS A 65 2.12 1.85 7.01
N GLY A 66 0.82 1.78 7.35
CA GLY A 66 0.39 1.53 8.71
C GLY A 66 0.45 2.76 9.60
N VAL A 67 0.87 2.59 10.85
CA VAL A 67 0.89 3.66 11.88
C VAL A 67 2.09 4.56 11.70
N GLY A 68 1.84 5.87 11.66
CA GLY A 68 2.85 6.91 11.69
C GLY A 68 2.47 8.03 12.63
N GLN A 69 3.40 8.93 12.94
CA GLN A 69 3.19 10.09 13.79
C GLN A 69 3.40 11.38 12.98
N ILE A 70 2.50 12.34 13.16
CA ILE A 70 2.64 13.67 12.55
C ILE A 70 3.69 14.44 13.32
N GLN A 71 4.83 14.69 12.69
CA GLN A 71 5.95 15.40 13.29
C GLN A 71 5.76 16.93 13.23
N LYS A 72 5.36 17.43 12.07
CA LYS A 72 5.20 18.86 11.81
C LYS A 72 4.33 19.13 10.61
N VAL A 73 3.90 20.37 10.49
CA VAL A 73 3.25 20.92 9.30
C VAL A 73 4.26 21.83 8.60
N LEU A 74 4.45 21.62 7.31
CA LEU A 74 5.33 22.44 6.49
C LEU A 74 4.53 23.15 5.42
N MET A 75 4.83 24.43 5.19
CA MET A 75 4.42 25.11 3.98
C MET A 75 5.48 24.91 2.92
N GLN A 76 5.11 24.38 1.77
CA GLN A 76 5.98 24.21 0.63
C GLN A 76 5.33 24.77 -0.63
N GLU A 77 6.09 25.52 -1.41
CA GLU A 77 5.67 25.99 -2.73
C GLU A 77 6.01 24.93 -3.77
N ILE A 78 5.00 24.41 -4.45
CA ILE A 78 5.15 23.40 -5.49
C ILE A 78 4.43 23.94 -6.74
N SER A 79 5.17 24.11 -7.82
CA SER A 79 4.63 24.63 -9.11
C SER A 79 3.88 25.96 -8.96
N GLY A 80 4.40 26.89 -8.15
CA GLY A 80 3.77 28.20 -7.92
C GLY A 80 2.58 28.20 -6.95
N HIS A 81 2.24 27.05 -6.36
CA HIS A 81 1.17 26.94 -5.37
C HIS A 81 1.74 26.69 -3.98
N ARG A 82 1.34 27.47 -3.00
CA ARG A 82 1.65 27.25 -1.58
C ARG A 82 0.75 26.16 -1.03
N LEU A 83 1.34 25.05 -0.65
CA LEU A 83 0.63 23.89 -0.09
C LEU A 83 1.10 23.65 1.33
N GLU A 84 0.15 23.44 2.23
CA GLU A 84 0.39 22.94 3.58
C GLU A 84 0.51 21.41 3.52
N LEU A 85 1.60 20.87 4.08
CA LEU A 85 1.93 19.45 4.06
C LEU A 85 2.06 18.93 5.49
N PHE A 86 1.42 17.81 5.79
CA PHE A 86 1.76 17.02 6.98
C PHE A 86 3.05 16.23 6.71
N VAL A 87 3.98 16.30 7.63
CA VAL A 87 5.19 15.46 7.66
C VAL A 87 4.93 14.35 8.66
N ILE A 88 4.79 13.13 8.15
CA ILE A 88 4.46 11.94 8.93
C ILE A 88 5.67 11.03 8.95
N SER A 89 6.15 10.66 10.12
CA SER A 89 7.21 9.68 10.31
C SER A 89 6.60 8.29 10.54
N PHE A 90 7.15 7.30 9.86
CA PHE A 90 6.84 5.90 10.03
C PHE A 90 8.06 5.19 10.62
N ASP A 91 8.02 4.88 11.90
CA ASP A 91 9.17 4.33 12.62
C ASP A 91 9.55 2.94 12.09
N ARG A 92 8.56 2.14 11.69
CA ARG A 92 8.78 0.81 11.13
C ARG A 92 9.56 0.84 9.81
N ASP A 93 9.12 1.66 8.87
CA ASP A 93 9.70 1.76 7.54
C ASP A 93 10.89 2.73 7.50
N ARG A 94 11.19 3.40 8.63
CA ARG A 94 12.21 4.45 8.77
C ARG A 94 12.08 5.52 7.68
N MET A 95 10.86 5.84 7.30
CA MET A 95 10.58 6.79 6.24
C MET A 95 9.72 7.95 6.73
N THR A 96 9.82 9.05 6.01
CA THR A 96 9.01 10.24 6.25
C THR A 96 8.20 10.56 5.01
N LEU A 97 6.89 10.64 5.17
CA LEU A 97 5.96 10.97 4.08
C LEU A 97 5.45 12.40 4.23
N LYS A 98 5.39 13.15 3.12
CA LYS A 98 4.80 14.48 3.06
C LYS A 98 3.45 14.40 2.36
N VAL A 99 2.38 14.64 3.08
CA VAL A 99 1.00 14.54 2.57
C VAL A 99 0.36 15.93 2.54
N PRO A 100 -0.07 16.42 1.36
CA PRO A 100 -0.80 17.68 1.29
C PRO A 100 -2.12 17.62 2.08
N ILE A 101 -2.40 18.63 2.90
CA ILE A 101 -3.61 18.69 3.73
C ILE A 101 -4.87 18.56 2.85
N VAL A 102 -4.84 19.14 1.65
CA VAL A 102 -5.95 19.08 0.69
C VAL A 102 -6.23 17.64 0.22
N LYS A 103 -5.23 16.76 0.22
CA LYS A 103 -5.35 15.38 -0.24
C LYS A 103 -5.54 14.37 0.88
N VAL A 104 -5.62 14.78 2.12
CA VAL A 104 -5.75 13.89 3.29
C VAL A 104 -6.96 12.97 3.19
N SER A 105 -8.12 13.51 2.82
CA SER A 105 -9.34 12.71 2.63
C SER A 105 -9.24 11.69 1.49
N THR A 106 -8.53 12.06 0.42
CA THR A 106 -8.35 11.18 -0.76
C THR A 106 -7.25 10.14 -0.54
N SER A 107 -6.26 10.44 0.29
CA SER A 107 -5.14 9.52 0.59
C SER A 107 -5.52 8.38 1.54
N GLY A 108 -6.72 8.39 2.11
CA GLY A 108 -7.17 7.40 3.08
C GLY A 108 -6.51 7.52 4.47
N LEU A 109 -5.82 8.64 4.74
CA LEU A 109 -5.25 8.90 6.06
C LEU A 109 -6.36 8.99 7.11
N ARG A 110 -6.28 8.18 8.15
CA ARG A 110 -7.25 8.16 9.25
C ARG A 110 -6.58 8.29 10.62
N LYS A 111 -7.34 8.64 11.63
CA LYS A 111 -6.90 8.57 13.03
C LYS A 111 -6.77 7.10 13.45
N LEU A 112 -6.02 6.87 14.53
CA LEU A 112 -6.00 5.57 15.20
C LEU A 112 -7.42 5.10 15.51
N SER A 113 -7.61 3.80 15.42
CA SER A 113 -8.87 3.16 15.78
C SER A 113 -9.19 3.39 17.26
N SER A 114 -10.49 3.48 17.55
CA SER A 114 -10.92 3.52 18.95
C SER A 114 -10.62 2.18 19.63
N ARG A 115 -10.45 2.20 20.95
CA ARG A 115 -10.25 0.99 21.74
C ARG A 115 -11.35 -0.05 21.52
N LYS A 116 -12.61 0.42 21.41
CA LYS A 116 -13.77 -0.45 21.11
C LYS A 116 -13.65 -1.16 19.75
N LEU A 117 -13.19 -0.45 18.71
CA LEU A 117 -12.98 -1.03 17.38
C LEU A 117 -11.83 -2.05 17.39
N MET A 118 -10.77 -1.76 18.15
CA MET A 118 -9.66 -2.69 18.33
C MET A 118 -10.09 -3.94 19.10
N GLU A 119 -10.90 -3.84 20.13
CA GLU A 119 -11.48 -4.99 20.83
C GLU A 119 -12.35 -5.86 19.91
N ALA A 120 -13.12 -5.25 18.99
CA ALA A 120 -13.87 -5.97 17.96
C ALA A 120 -12.93 -6.71 17.01
N ALA A 121 -11.82 -6.11 16.60
CA ALA A 121 -10.80 -6.77 15.79
C ALA A 121 -10.17 -7.97 16.53
N LEU A 122 -9.82 -7.82 17.80
CA LEU A 122 -9.31 -8.92 18.65
C LEU A 122 -10.34 -10.05 18.83
N THR A 123 -11.62 -9.71 18.91
CA THR A 123 -12.71 -10.71 18.96
C THR A 123 -12.81 -11.47 17.64
N THR A 124 -12.60 -10.79 16.52
CA THR A 124 -12.57 -11.42 15.18
C THR A 124 -11.43 -12.42 15.04
N LEU A 125 -10.27 -12.19 15.67
CA LEU A 125 -9.14 -13.13 15.68
C LEU A 125 -9.49 -14.46 16.36
N LYS A 126 -10.33 -14.44 17.40
CA LYS A 126 -10.77 -15.65 18.11
C LYS A 126 -11.78 -16.48 17.31
N GLY A 127 -12.27 -15.94 16.21
CA GLY A 127 -13.25 -16.61 15.38
C GLY A 127 -12.63 -17.69 14.49
N ARG A 128 -13.46 -18.62 14.02
CA ARG A 128 -13.01 -19.65 13.07
C ARG A 128 -12.59 -19.06 11.73
N ALA A 129 -11.46 -19.52 11.18
CA ALA A 129 -10.97 -19.14 9.87
C ALA A 129 -12.00 -19.42 8.75
N ARG A 130 -12.19 -18.44 7.86
CA ARG A 130 -13.16 -18.52 6.74
C ARG A 130 -12.41 -18.53 5.40
N ILE A 131 -11.68 -19.61 5.14
CA ILE A 131 -10.89 -19.74 3.92
C ILE A 131 -11.82 -20.07 2.75
N LYS A 132 -11.87 -19.20 1.75
CA LYS A 132 -12.61 -19.44 0.49
C LYS A 132 -11.87 -20.48 -0.36
N ARG A 133 -12.62 -21.40 -1.01
CA ARG A 133 -12.09 -22.40 -1.95
C ARG A 133 -11.83 -21.79 -3.34
N THR A 134 -11.08 -20.70 -3.40
CA THR A 134 -10.68 -20.02 -4.64
C THR A 134 -9.18 -20.18 -4.86
N MET A 135 -8.71 -19.92 -6.10
CA MET A 135 -7.29 -19.97 -6.43
C MET A 135 -6.51 -18.98 -5.54
N TRP A 136 -5.29 -19.37 -5.17
CA TRP A 136 -4.45 -18.58 -4.28
C TRP A 136 -4.24 -17.14 -4.77
N SER A 137 -3.93 -16.95 -6.05
CA SER A 137 -3.72 -15.62 -6.63
C SER A 137 -4.88 -14.65 -6.39
N ARG A 138 -6.12 -15.15 -6.51
CA ARG A 138 -7.33 -14.35 -6.24
C ARG A 138 -7.50 -14.05 -4.76
N ARG A 139 -7.23 -15.04 -3.89
CA ARG A 139 -7.25 -14.83 -2.44
C ARG A 139 -6.19 -13.82 -2.00
N ALA A 140 -4.97 -13.92 -2.55
CA ALA A 140 -3.88 -12.99 -2.26
C ALA A 140 -4.29 -11.55 -2.56
N GLN A 141 -4.89 -11.29 -3.73
CA GLN A 141 -5.40 -9.96 -4.09
C GLN A 141 -6.49 -9.46 -3.13
N GLU A 142 -7.43 -10.35 -2.71
CA GLU A 142 -8.45 -10.00 -1.71
C GLU A 142 -7.81 -9.66 -0.35
N TYR A 143 -6.79 -10.40 0.08
CA TYR A 143 -6.07 -10.15 1.32
C TYR A 143 -5.25 -8.85 1.26
N GLU A 144 -4.55 -8.61 0.18
CA GLU A 144 -3.82 -7.35 -0.03
C GLU A 144 -4.77 -6.14 -0.04
N ALA A 145 -5.93 -6.26 -0.70
CA ALA A 145 -6.95 -5.21 -0.68
C ALA A 145 -7.47 -4.94 0.74
N LYS A 146 -7.69 -5.99 1.57
CA LYS A 146 -8.08 -5.85 2.96
C LYS A 146 -7.00 -5.19 3.81
N ILE A 147 -5.74 -5.56 3.62
CA ILE A 147 -4.61 -4.94 4.32
C ILE A 147 -4.48 -3.47 3.93
N ASN A 148 -4.64 -3.16 2.64
CA ASN A 148 -4.54 -1.80 2.11
C ASN A 148 -5.78 -0.93 2.39
N SER A 149 -6.90 -1.50 2.84
CA SER A 149 -8.04 -0.72 3.33
C SER A 149 -7.72 0.00 4.64
N GLY A 150 -6.76 -0.52 5.42
CA GLY A 150 -6.39 0.01 6.72
C GLY A 150 -7.43 -0.23 7.81
N ASP A 151 -8.49 -1.00 7.58
CA ASP A 151 -9.48 -1.34 8.61
C ASP A 151 -8.96 -2.46 9.51
N PRO A 152 -8.86 -2.27 10.84
CA PRO A 152 -8.31 -3.27 11.75
C PRO A 152 -9.13 -4.57 11.78
N ILE A 153 -10.45 -4.50 11.56
CA ILE A 153 -11.28 -5.72 11.50
C ILE A 153 -10.96 -6.51 10.25
N ALA A 154 -10.83 -5.85 9.09
CA ALA A 154 -10.45 -6.50 7.84
C ALA A 154 -9.05 -7.12 7.91
N ILE A 155 -8.10 -6.43 8.56
CA ILE A 155 -6.73 -6.94 8.77
C ILE A 155 -6.77 -8.15 9.73
N ALA A 156 -7.54 -8.10 10.81
CA ALA A 156 -7.71 -9.21 11.74
C ALA A 156 -8.29 -10.46 11.05
N GLU A 157 -9.23 -10.29 10.11
CA GLU A 157 -9.72 -11.41 9.30
C GLU A 157 -8.62 -12.08 8.48
N VAL A 158 -7.70 -11.29 7.87
CA VAL A 158 -6.57 -11.83 7.11
C VAL A 158 -5.62 -12.60 8.02
N VAL A 159 -5.29 -12.04 9.18
CA VAL A 159 -4.42 -12.69 10.17
C VAL A 159 -5.03 -14.01 10.63
N ARG A 160 -6.32 -14.03 10.98
CA ARG A 160 -7.06 -15.24 11.39
C ARG A 160 -7.09 -16.30 10.29
N ASP A 161 -7.40 -15.88 9.05
CA ASP A 161 -7.59 -16.82 7.94
C ASP A 161 -6.27 -17.45 7.46
N LEU A 162 -5.16 -16.74 7.64
CA LEU A 162 -3.82 -17.20 7.27
C LEU A 162 -3.05 -17.84 8.44
N HIS A 163 -3.51 -17.67 9.68
CA HIS A 163 -2.86 -18.32 10.83
C HIS A 163 -2.90 -19.84 10.68
N ARG A 164 -1.81 -20.51 11.04
CA ARG A 164 -1.68 -21.97 11.04
C ARG A 164 -1.40 -22.46 12.44
N ASN A 165 -2.23 -23.37 12.91
CA ASN A 165 -2.01 -24.06 14.19
C ASN A 165 -1.01 -25.20 14.03
N VAL A 166 -0.46 -25.65 15.14
CA VAL A 166 0.44 -26.81 15.21
C VAL A 166 -0.24 -28.03 14.59
N GLY A 167 0.43 -28.70 13.65
CA GLY A 167 -0.10 -29.87 12.94
C GLY A 167 -0.80 -29.58 11.60
N GLN A 168 -0.93 -28.31 11.21
CA GLN A 168 -1.37 -27.96 9.86
C GLN A 168 -0.18 -27.86 8.90
N PRO A 169 -0.41 -28.06 7.57
CA PRO A 169 0.65 -27.90 6.58
C PRO A 169 1.20 -26.48 6.60
N ASP A 170 2.52 -26.36 6.40
CA ASP A 170 3.21 -25.09 6.41
C ASP A 170 2.63 -24.11 5.39
N GLN A 171 2.67 -22.84 5.74
CA GLN A 171 2.32 -21.76 4.82
C GLN A 171 3.31 -21.73 3.65
N SER A 172 2.80 -21.45 2.44
CA SER A 172 3.67 -21.09 1.33
C SER A 172 4.41 -19.77 1.63
N PHE A 173 5.51 -19.52 0.94
CA PHE A 173 6.29 -18.29 1.13
C PHE A 173 5.42 -17.04 0.98
N SER A 174 4.58 -16.98 -0.06
CA SER A 174 3.68 -15.85 -0.29
C SER A 174 2.57 -15.72 0.76
N GLU A 175 2.03 -16.83 1.29
CA GLU A 175 1.08 -16.80 2.40
C GLU A 175 1.73 -16.22 3.66
N ARG A 176 2.96 -16.63 3.95
CA ARG A 176 3.72 -16.12 5.09
C ARG A 176 3.99 -14.63 4.99
N GLN A 177 4.40 -14.13 3.83
CA GLN A 177 4.62 -12.70 3.62
C GLN A 177 3.37 -11.86 3.89
N ILE A 178 2.22 -12.29 3.36
CA ILE A 178 0.93 -11.59 3.57
C ILE A 178 0.52 -11.67 5.04
N TYR A 179 0.69 -12.82 5.68
CA TYR A 179 0.41 -13.00 7.10
C TYR A 179 1.25 -12.08 7.99
N GLU A 180 2.57 -12.07 7.78
CA GLU A 180 3.49 -11.22 8.54
C GLU A 180 3.17 -9.74 8.34
N ALA A 181 2.92 -9.31 7.10
CA ALA A 181 2.54 -7.92 6.81
C ALA A 181 1.24 -7.51 7.50
N ALA A 182 0.24 -8.39 7.54
CA ALA A 182 -1.03 -8.13 8.22
C ALA A 182 -0.86 -8.11 9.73
N ARG A 183 -0.17 -9.10 10.31
CA ARG A 183 0.11 -9.21 11.74
C ARG A 183 0.83 -7.97 12.26
N ASP A 184 1.89 -7.58 11.58
CA ASP A 184 2.71 -6.45 11.99
C ASP A 184 1.96 -5.12 11.94
N ARG A 185 1.08 -4.92 10.94
CA ARG A 185 0.23 -3.71 10.88
C ARG A 185 -0.77 -3.68 12.02
N LEU A 186 -1.42 -4.81 12.30
CA LEU A 186 -2.36 -4.91 13.41
C LEU A 186 -1.67 -4.72 14.76
N ALA A 187 -0.47 -5.31 14.93
CA ALA A 187 0.35 -5.15 16.14
C ALA A 187 0.77 -3.70 16.36
N ALA A 188 1.22 -3.00 15.32
CA ALA A 188 1.60 -1.59 15.41
C ALA A 188 0.41 -0.69 15.82
N GLU A 189 -0.78 -0.94 15.25
CA GLU A 189 -1.97 -0.18 15.62
C GLU A 189 -2.45 -0.51 17.03
N LEU A 190 -2.42 -1.78 17.44
CA LEU A 190 -2.73 -2.22 18.80
C LEU A 190 -1.78 -1.57 19.81
N ALA A 191 -0.47 -1.59 19.53
CA ALA A 191 0.54 -0.97 20.37
C ALA A 191 0.28 0.54 20.56
N ALA A 192 -0.04 1.25 19.47
CA ALA A 192 -0.34 2.69 19.53
C ALA A 192 -1.63 2.98 20.30
N VAL A 193 -2.67 2.14 20.19
CA VAL A 193 -3.95 2.29 20.92
C VAL A 193 -3.79 1.98 22.41
N GLU A 194 -3.06 0.93 22.76
CA GLU A 194 -2.83 0.50 24.15
C GLU A 194 -1.65 1.22 24.80
N ARG A 195 -0.86 1.98 24.04
CA ARG A 195 0.38 2.65 24.48
C ARG A 195 1.40 1.65 25.05
N THR A 196 1.53 0.53 24.38
CA THR A 196 2.47 -0.55 24.69
C THR A 196 3.53 -0.67 23.61
N ASP A 197 4.51 -1.54 23.82
CA ASP A 197 5.50 -1.86 22.79
C ASP A 197 4.91 -2.80 21.72
N VAL A 198 5.40 -2.66 20.48
CA VAL A 198 4.99 -3.50 19.35
C VAL A 198 5.26 -4.98 19.61
N VAL A 199 6.36 -5.30 20.31
CA VAL A 199 6.69 -6.69 20.67
C VAL A 199 5.63 -7.29 21.60
N GLN A 200 5.21 -6.55 22.62
CA GLN A 200 4.15 -6.98 23.54
C GLN A 200 2.80 -7.14 22.82
N ALA A 201 2.49 -6.21 21.92
CA ALA A 201 1.27 -6.29 21.11
C ALA A 201 1.30 -7.53 20.19
N THR A 202 2.45 -7.83 19.56
CA THR A 202 2.60 -9.04 18.74
C THR A 202 2.40 -10.31 19.55
N HIS A 203 3.05 -10.41 20.71
CA HIS A 203 2.90 -11.56 21.60
C HIS A 203 1.44 -11.76 22.06
N LYS A 204 0.74 -10.64 22.35
CA LYS A 204 -0.69 -10.65 22.69
C LYS A 204 -1.53 -11.21 21.53
N LEU A 205 -1.28 -10.79 20.28
CA LEU A 205 -1.97 -11.31 19.11
C LEU A 205 -1.72 -12.81 18.93
N GLU A 206 -0.47 -13.25 19.04
CA GLU A 206 -0.10 -14.66 18.91
C GLU A 206 -0.73 -15.54 20.01
N SER A 207 -0.77 -15.05 21.25
CA SER A 207 -1.43 -15.76 22.33
C SER A 207 -2.95 -15.92 22.11
N LEU A 208 -3.61 -14.91 21.54
CA LEU A 208 -5.03 -14.97 21.19
C LEU A 208 -5.30 -15.94 20.04
N LEU A 209 -4.40 -16.02 19.06
CA LEU A 209 -4.51 -16.94 17.92
C LEU A 209 -4.25 -18.39 18.34
N ALA A 210 -3.31 -18.62 19.27
CA ALA A 210 -3.03 -19.95 19.80
C ALA A 210 -4.18 -20.50 20.66
N ALA A 211 -4.98 -19.60 21.25
CA ALA A 211 -6.14 -19.97 22.08
C ALA A 211 -7.45 -20.15 21.28
N ALA A 212 -7.45 -19.90 19.96
CA ALA A 212 -8.61 -19.95 19.08
C ALA A 212 -8.69 -21.26 18.31
#